data_5bd6dee025de9ae521fecd7e061d4e49
#
_entry.id   5bd6dee025de9ae521fecd7e061d4e49
#
_cell.length_a   1.000
_cell.length_b   1.000
_cell.length_c   1.000
_cell.angle_alpha   90.00
_cell.angle_beta   90.00
_cell.angle_gamma   90.00
#
_symmetry.space_group_name_H-M   'P 1'
#
loop_
_entity.id
_entity.type
_entity.pdbx_description
1 polymer ?
#
loop_
_entity_poly.entity_id
_entity_poly.type
_entity_poly.pdbx_seq_one_letter_code
_entity_poly.pdbx_strand_id
1 'polypeptide(L)'
;LSLDDYYECRSFALTEGLFYQDKILFELFGFLKNFGIKPSNLLPELHNRRLTFSQGIVDLYRSFDYDTKHELYDDSEELSQLIKTDGSIVDKYISGELGVNVLFKHRAMATLDLIDDIYHTAFGVSLELLQKKDSESYIKYKSFLEELKIFCILQNRNVFDYDKIYEHTFYYDFQKLINDNFQTLPDKSEIPLHIKFYTEDEKKQLIKEQIIERGSDINGIGKILSRTLGSMLQRTIVVNKQVKEKGLHKDIKMEMAKSEFGVKVSTGEFV
;
A
#
# COMPACT_ATOMS: atom_id res chain seq x y z
N LEU A 1 -1.01 3.98 32.71
CA LEU A 1 -0.68 3.18 31.52
C LEU A 1 0.48 2.28 31.90
N SER A 2 0.33 0.96 31.69
CA SER A 2 1.43 0.02 31.82
C SER A 2 2.36 0.09 30.59
N LEU A 3 3.52 -0.55 30.67
CA LEU A 3 4.44 -0.66 29.53
C LEU A 3 3.79 -1.49 28.40
N ASP A 4 2.99 -2.52 28.75
CA ASP A 4 2.26 -3.32 27.78
C ASP A 4 1.18 -2.48 27.06
N ASP A 5 0.46 -1.59 27.75
CA ASP A 5 -0.49 -0.66 27.13
C ASP A 5 0.24 0.27 26.13
N TYR A 6 1.44 0.71 26.47
CA TYR A 6 2.26 1.53 25.57
C TYR A 6 2.61 0.75 24.28
N TYR A 7 3.10 -0.49 24.42
CA TYR A 7 3.44 -1.31 23.25
C TYR A 7 2.22 -1.60 22.36
N GLU A 8 1.07 -1.90 22.96
CA GLU A 8 -0.15 -2.14 22.20
C GLU A 8 -0.63 -0.87 21.48
N CYS A 9 -0.56 0.29 22.12
CA CYS A 9 -0.85 1.58 21.48
C CYS A 9 0.11 1.87 20.31
N ARG A 10 1.39 1.57 20.46
CA ARG A 10 2.37 1.73 19.37
C ARG A 10 2.10 0.79 18.20
N SER A 11 1.78 -0.47 18.49
CA SER A 11 1.43 -1.46 17.48
C SER A 11 0.13 -1.07 16.75
N PHE A 12 -0.86 -0.52 17.47
CA PHE A 12 -2.07 0.03 16.86
C PHE A 12 -1.77 1.26 15.98
N ALA A 13 -0.84 2.12 16.39
CA ALA A 13 -0.40 3.26 15.58
C ALA A 13 0.23 2.80 14.25
N LEU A 14 0.94 1.66 14.23
CA LEU A 14 1.38 1.06 12.97
C LEU A 14 0.19 0.63 12.11
N THR A 15 -0.82 -0.03 12.69
CA THR A 15 -2.04 -0.41 11.96
C THR A 15 -2.71 0.81 11.33
N GLU A 16 -2.86 1.90 12.08
CA GLU A 16 -3.40 3.16 11.56
C GLU A 16 -2.52 3.72 10.45
N GLY A 17 -1.20 3.70 10.63
CA GLY A 17 -0.23 4.15 9.63
C GLY A 17 -0.28 3.37 8.33
N LEU A 18 -0.51 2.05 8.40
CA LEU A 18 -0.55 1.18 7.22
C LEU A 18 -1.90 1.22 6.48
N PHE A 19 -3.02 1.37 7.19
CA PHE A 19 -4.35 1.14 6.62
C PHE A 19 -5.24 2.39 6.57
N TYR A 20 -4.85 3.49 7.21
CA TYR A 20 -5.68 4.69 7.26
C TYR A 20 -4.94 5.98 6.89
N GLN A 21 -3.74 6.18 7.44
CA GLN A 21 -2.96 7.37 7.10
C GLN A 21 -2.60 7.37 5.61
N ASP A 22 -2.26 8.53 5.08
CA ASP A 22 -1.88 8.72 3.67
C ASP A 22 -2.99 8.44 2.64
N LYS A 23 -4.22 8.18 3.10
CA LYS A 23 -5.38 7.89 2.25
C LYS A 23 -5.20 6.66 1.34
N ILE A 24 -4.35 5.71 1.73
CA ILE A 24 -4.05 4.53 0.94
C ILE A 24 -5.30 3.66 0.65
N LEU A 25 -6.27 3.63 1.57
CA LEU A 25 -7.55 2.92 1.41
C LEU A 25 -8.74 3.87 1.18
N PHE A 26 -8.49 5.05 0.63
CA PHE A 26 -9.53 6.07 0.44
C PHE A 26 -10.71 5.55 -0.40
N GLU A 27 -10.42 4.87 -1.50
CA GLU A 27 -11.42 4.32 -2.40
C GLU A 27 -12.24 3.21 -1.72
N LEU A 28 -11.58 2.34 -0.96
CA LEU A 28 -12.25 1.29 -0.19
C LEU A 28 -13.18 1.89 0.86
N PHE A 29 -12.72 2.85 1.65
CA PHE A 29 -13.55 3.53 2.63
C PHE A 29 -14.67 4.35 1.97
N GLY A 30 -14.40 4.95 0.83
CA GLY A 30 -15.38 5.65 0.01
C GLY A 30 -16.55 4.75 -0.38
N PHE A 31 -16.29 3.51 -0.77
CA PHE A 31 -17.31 2.52 -1.07
C PHE A 31 -18.01 2.00 0.21
N LEU A 32 -17.25 1.59 1.23
CA LEU A 32 -17.77 0.95 2.44
C LEU A 32 -18.70 1.85 3.26
N LYS A 33 -18.53 3.18 3.19
CA LYS A 33 -19.42 4.13 3.90
C LYS A 33 -20.87 4.00 3.49
N ASN A 34 -21.17 3.59 2.23
CA ASN A 34 -22.53 3.37 1.74
C ASN A 34 -23.25 2.24 2.49
N PHE A 35 -22.50 1.36 3.13
CA PHE A 35 -23.00 0.26 3.96
C PHE A 35 -22.80 0.52 5.45
N GLY A 36 -22.44 1.77 5.83
CA GLY A 36 -22.22 2.16 7.22
C GLY A 36 -21.03 1.43 7.88
N ILE A 37 -20.05 0.96 7.07
CA ILE A 37 -18.78 0.41 7.55
C ILE A 37 -17.75 1.56 7.56
N LYS A 38 -17.30 1.92 8.75
CA LYS A 38 -16.38 3.04 9.00
C LYS A 38 -14.96 2.52 9.26
N PRO A 39 -13.93 3.37 9.14
CA PRO A 39 -12.56 3.01 9.56
C PRO A 39 -12.50 2.43 10.98
N SER A 40 -13.30 2.99 11.92
CA SER A 40 -13.42 2.48 13.30
C SER A 40 -14.00 1.07 13.43
N ASN A 41 -14.60 0.51 12.38
CA ASN A 41 -15.00 -0.90 12.33
C ASN A 41 -13.89 -1.77 11.74
N LEU A 42 -13.16 -1.28 10.73
CA LEU A 42 -12.16 -2.06 10.00
C LEU A 42 -10.81 -2.11 10.74
N LEU A 43 -10.32 -0.99 11.26
CA LEU A 43 -8.99 -0.92 11.86
C LEU A 43 -8.81 -1.83 13.08
N PRO A 44 -9.76 -1.93 14.03
CA PRO A 44 -9.66 -2.89 15.14
C PRO A 44 -9.62 -4.35 14.66
N GLU A 45 -10.40 -4.72 13.64
CA GLU A 45 -10.40 -6.06 13.07
C GLU A 45 -9.05 -6.40 12.43
N LEU A 46 -8.46 -5.46 11.68
CA LEU A 46 -7.13 -5.61 11.10
C LEU A 46 -6.08 -5.75 12.20
N HIS A 47 -6.13 -4.91 13.22
CA HIS A 47 -5.17 -4.93 14.32
C HIS A 47 -5.23 -6.23 15.13
N ASN A 48 -6.42 -6.65 15.53
CA ASN A 48 -6.62 -7.86 16.33
C ASN A 48 -6.16 -9.13 15.59
N ARG A 49 -6.18 -9.10 14.27
CA ARG A 49 -5.78 -10.23 13.39
C ARG A 49 -4.39 -10.08 12.80
N ARG A 50 -3.60 -9.05 13.18
CA ARG A 50 -2.32 -8.70 12.57
C ARG A 50 -1.29 -9.84 12.49
N LEU A 51 -1.35 -10.78 13.42
CA LEU A 51 -0.45 -11.94 13.46
C LEU A 51 -1.01 -13.19 12.74
N THR A 52 -2.14 -13.06 12.02
CA THR A 52 -2.77 -14.15 11.25
C THR A 52 -2.79 -13.91 9.75
N PHE A 53 -2.24 -12.81 9.28
CA PHE A 53 -2.18 -12.44 7.86
C PHE A 53 -0.99 -13.09 7.13
N SER A 54 -0.60 -12.57 5.98
CA SER A 54 0.56 -13.06 5.24
C SER A 54 1.84 -12.97 6.08
N GLN A 55 2.81 -13.82 5.77
CA GLN A 55 4.07 -13.85 6.52
C GLN A 55 4.76 -12.48 6.51
N GLY A 56 4.71 -11.76 5.39
CA GLY A 56 5.30 -10.42 5.27
C GLY A 56 4.68 -9.42 6.26
N ILE A 57 3.34 -9.43 6.40
CA ILE A 57 2.64 -8.58 7.38
C ILE A 57 2.99 -9.00 8.82
N VAL A 58 3.01 -10.30 9.11
CA VAL A 58 3.38 -10.82 10.44
C VAL A 58 4.81 -10.40 10.81
N ASP A 59 5.75 -10.55 9.90
CA ASP A 59 7.15 -10.21 10.13
C ASP A 59 7.34 -8.68 10.30
N LEU A 60 6.58 -7.88 9.57
CA LEU A 60 6.56 -6.43 9.72
C LEU A 60 6.14 -6.03 11.15
N TYR A 61 5.04 -6.58 11.67
CA TYR A 61 4.59 -6.30 13.03
C TYR A 61 5.57 -6.78 14.10
N ARG A 62 6.13 -7.99 13.94
CA ARG A 62 7.14 -8.51 14.86
C ARG A 62 8.40 -7.65 14.89
N SER A 63 8.87 -7.22 13.73
CA SER A 63 10.00 -6.32 13.61
C SER A 63 9.72 -4.95 14.24
N PHE A 64 8.51 -4.43 14.05
CA PHE A 64 8.08 -3.18 14.67
C PHE A 64 8.04 -3.27 16.21
N ASP A 65 7.46 -4.35 16.73
CA ASP A 65 7.37 -4.59 18.17
C ASP A 65 8.76 -4.76 18.78
N TYR A 66 9.66 -5.45 18.06
CA TYR A 66 11.06 -5.60 18.47
C TYR A 66 11.76 -4.24 18.53
N ASP A 67 11.73 -3.47 17.45
CA ASP A 67 12.38 -2.16 17.40
C ASP A 67 11.80 -1.20 18.46
N THR A 68 10.46 -1.20 18.65
CA THR A 68 9.81 -0.36 19.65
C THR A 68 10.27 -0.68 21.07
N LYS A 69 10.51 -1.96 21.40
CA LYS A 69 11.03 -2.37 22.71
C LYS A 69 12.49 -1.96 22.90
N HIS A 70 13.29 -2.02 21.85
CA HIS A 70 14.71 -1.72 21.91
C HIS A 70 15.06 -0.22 21.75
N GLU A 71 14.06 0.63 21.47
CA GLU A 71 14.22 2.10 21.53
C GLU A 71 14.11 2.65 22.96
N LEU A 72 13.64 1.86 23.92
CA LEU A 72 13.41 2.29 25.29
C LEU A 72 14.60 1.89 26.16
N TYR A 73 15.02 2.81 26.99
CA TYR A 73 16.00 2.59 28.05
C TYR A 73 15.29 2.75 29.40
N ASP A 74 15.70 1.99 30.40
CA ASP A 74 15.06 2.02 31.72
C ASP A 74 15.25 3.37 32.39
N ASP A 75 16.41 3.98 32.18
CA ASP A 75 16.69 5.33 32.66
C ASP A 75 17.76 6.06 31.81
N SER A 76 17.99 7.35 32.13
CA SER A 76 19.01 8.19 31.48
C SER A 76 20.42 7.79 31.78
N GLU A 77 20.64 7.06 32.88
CA GLU A 77 21.96 6.62 33.34
C GLU A 77 22.44 5.44 32.49
N GLU A 78 21.55 4.50 32.19
CA GLU A 78 21.79 3.38 31.25
C GLU A 78 22.20 3.91 29.88
N LEU A 79 21.44 4.85 29.32
CA LEU A 79 21.75 5.49 28.03
C LEU A 79 23.12 6.22 28.07
N SER A 80 23.38 6.94 29.15
CA SER A 80 24.66 7.65 29.34
C SER A 80 25.86 6.70 29.43
N GLN A 81 25.69 5.55 30.08
CA GLN A 81 26.75 4.54 30.19
C GLN A 81 26.98 3.89 28.82
N LEU A 82 25.91 3.57 28.09
CA LEU A 82 25.98 2.99 26.77
C LEU A 82 26.75 3.91 25.80
N ILE A 83 26.44 5.21 25.76
CA ILE A 83 27.14 6.19 24.94
C ILE A 83 28.62 6.31 25.31
N LYS A 84 28.95 6.18 26.59
CA LYS A 84 30.35 6.25 27.06
C LYS A 84 31.16 5.00 26.75
N THR A 85 30.50 3.84 26.73
CA THR A 85 31.18 2.55 26.53
C THR A 85 31.24 2.14 25.04
N ASP A 86 30.31 2.57 24.23
CA ASP A 86 30.28 2.32 22.80
C ASP A 86 30.25 3.63 21.98
N GLY A 87 31.46 4.13 21.66
CA GLY A 87 31.60 5.35 20.84
C GLY A 87 30.96 5.25 19.44
N SER A 88 30.65 4.03 18.94
CA SER A 88 30.01 3.85 17.66
C SER A 88 28.52 4.24 17.70
N ILE A 89 27.91 4.33 18.88
CA ILE A 89 26.50 4.71 19.03
C ILE A 89 26.25 6.13 18.53
N VAL A 90 27.13 7.04 18.85
CA VAL A 90 27.04 8.44 18.40
C VAL A 90 27.11 8.50 16.87
N ASP A 91 28.02 7.73 16.27
CA ASP A 91 28.16 7.64 14.82
C ASP A 91 26.90 7.05 14.17
N LYS A 92 26.27 6.05 14.80
CA LYS A 92 25.00 5.46 14.35
C LYS A 92 23.82 6.43 14.44
N TYR A 93 23.78 7.30 15.45
CA TYR A 93 22.79 8.39 15.52
C TYR A 93 23.05 9.46 14.45
N ILE A 94 24.31 9.82 14.21
CA ILE A 94 24.69 10.80 13.19
C ILE A 94 24.39 10.28 11.78
N SER A 95 24.69 9.00 11.51
CA SER A 95 24.41 8.36 10.23
C SER A 95 22.91 8.10 10.01
N GLY A 96 22.09 8.16 11.06
CA GLY A 96 20.67 7.85 11.02
C GLY A 96 20.39 6.35 11.04
N GLU A 97 21.35 5.52 11.41
CA GLU A 97 21.13 4.09 11.69
C GLU A 97 20.32 3.89 12.97
N LEU A 98 20.57 4.71 13.98
CA LEU A 98 19.77 4.81 15.21
C LEU A 98 19.00 6.14 15.26
N GLY A 99 17.97 6.20 16.10
CA GLY A 99 17.13 7.40 16.27
C GLY A 99 16.16 7.66 15.12
N VAL A 100 16.01 6.71 14.20
CA VAL A 100 14.99 6.78 13.16
C VAL A 100 13.63 6.52 13.80
N ASN A 101 12.61 7.29 13.41
CA ASN A 101 11.25 7.02 13.87
C ASN A 101 10.79 5.63 13.37
N VAL A 102 10.68 4.68 14.30
CA VAL A 102 10.33 3.28 14.04
C VAL A 102 9.05 3.16 13.21
N LEU A 103 8.06 4.01 13.47
CA LEU A 103 6.80 4.00 12.70
C LEU A 103 7.06 4.29 11.22
N PHE A 104 7.84 5.31 10.90
CA PHE A 104 8.11 5.67 9.50
C PHE A 104 9.05 4.68 8.81
N LYS A 105 10.00 4.09 9.55
CA LYS A 105 10.83 2.99 9.05
C LYS A 105 9.97 1.82 8.57
N HIS A 106 9.04 1.34 9.41
CA HIS A 106 8.19 0.20 9.07
C HIS A 106 7.13 0.54 8.02
N ARG A 107 6.65 1.78 7.98
CA ARG A 107 5.82 2.26 6.87
C ARG A 107 6.59 2.27 5.54
N ALA A 108 7.87 2.63 5.54
CA ALA A 108 8.71 2.55 4.36
C ALA A 108 8.87 1.10 3.87
N MET A 109 9.18 0.16 4.78
CA MET A 109 9.24 -1.28 4.46
C MET A 109 7.93 -1.76 3.83
N ALA A 110 6.81 -1.41 4.42
CA ALA A 110 5.48 -1.77 3.91
C ALA A 110 5.19 -1.17 2.53
N THR A 111 5.54 0.09 2.31
CA THR A 111 5.32 0.79 1.02
C THR A 111 6.18 0.22 -0.09
N LEU A 112 7.41 -0.20 0.21
CA LEU A 112 8.33 -0.76 -0.77
C LEU A 112 7.97 -2.21 -1.12
N ASP A 113 7.68 -3.04 -0.12
CA ASP A 113 7.68 -4.48 -0.30
C ASP A 113 6.32 -5.17 -0.09
N LEU A 114 5.37 -4.53 0.63
CA LEU A 114 4.16 -5.20 1.11
C LEU A 114 2.86 -4.53 0.65
N ILE A 115 2.91 -3.67 -0.36
CA ILE A 115 1.70 -2.94 -0.79
C ILE A 115 0.57 -3.88 -1.22
N ASP A 116 0.91 -4.96 -1.92
CA ASP A 116 -0.05 -5.97 -2.35
C ASP A 116 -0.68 -6.69 -1.16
N ASP A 117 0.13 -7.09 -0.17
CA ASP A 117 -0.32 -7.75 1.05
C ASP A 117 -1.25 -6.85 1.88
N ILE A 118 -0.93 -5.54 1.96
CA ILE A 118 -1.76 -4.54 2.63
C ILE A 118 -3.15 -4.49 1.99
N TYR A 119 -3.23 -4.38 0.66
CA TYR A 119 -4.50 -4.35 -0.04
C TYR A 119 -5.26 -5.68 0.07
N HIS A 120 -4.60 -6.82 -0.12
CA HIS A 120 -5.24 -8.12 0.03
C HIS A 120 -5.82 -8.31 1.43
N THR A 121 -5.09 -7.91 2.45
CA THR A 121 -5.52 -7.97 3.85
C THR A 121 -6.72 -7.07 4.11
N ALA A 122 -6.64 -5.79 3.73
CA ALA A 122 -7.70 -4.82 3.97
C ALA A 122 -9.00 -5.19 3.24
N PHE A 123 -8.90 -5.59 1.97
CA PHE A 123 -10.06 -6.02 1.18
C PHE A 123 -10.66 -7.33 1.68
N GLY A 124 -9.82 -8.28 2.13
CA GLY A 124 -10.29 -9.54 2.72
C GLY A 124 -11.15 -9.30 3.96
N VAL A 125 -10.64 -8.52 4.93
CA VAL A 125 -11.40 -8.17 6.15
C VAL A 125 -12.65 -7.35 5.82
N SER A 126 -12.57 -6.45 4.85
CA SER A 126 -13.71 -5.63 4.42
C SER A 126 -14.83 -6.46 3.80
N LEU A 127 -14.49 -7.46 2.99
CA LEU A 127 -15.45 -8.40 2.42
C LEU A 127 -16.18 -9.20 3.51
N GLU A 128 -15.45 -9.67 4.53
CA GLU A 128 -16.04 -10.37 5.67
C GLU A 128 -17.00 -9.45 6.46
N LEU A 129 -16.60 -8.21 6.71
CA LEU A 129 -17.44 -7.22 7.41
C LEU A 129 -18.71 -6.90 6.59
N LEU A 130 -18.58 -6.73 5.27
CA LEU A 130 -19.71 -6.50 4.40
C LEU A 130 -20.65 -7.69 4.38
N GLN A 131 -20.11 -8.91 4.28
CA GLN A 131 -20.90 -10.14 4.29
C GLN A 131 -21.68 -10.33 5.60
N LYS A 132 -21.05 -10.03 6.75
CA LYS A 132 -21.70 -10.11 8.06
C LYS A 132 -22.82 -9.08 8.21
N LYS A 133 -22.65 -7.91 7.61
CA LYS A 133 -23.57 -6.77 7.74
C LYS A 133 -24.70 -6.81 6.72
N ASP A 134 -24.39 -7.17 5.47
CA ASP A 134 -25.30 -7.17 4.34
C ASP A 134 -24.83 -8.19 3.29
N SER A 135 -25.36 -9.40 3.41
CA SER A 135 -25.01 -10.52 2.53
C SER A 135 -25.44 -10.30 1.07
N GLU A 136 -26.54 -9.57 0.84
CA GLU A 136 -27.00 -9.27 -0.53
C GLU A 136 -26.03 -8.31 -1.23
N SER A 137 -25.65 -7.25 -0.54
CA SER A 137 -24.65 -6.30 -1.03
C SER A 137 -23.29 -6.95 -1.22
N TYR A 138 -22.87 -7.87 -0.34
CA TYR A 138 -21.66 -8.66 -0.53
C TYR A 138 -21.68 -9.44 -1.86
N ILE A 139 -22.76 -10.17 -2.14
CA ILE A 139 -22.90 -10.94 -3.38
C ILE A 139 -22.88 -10.00 -4.58
N LYS A 140 -23.64 -8.91 -4.51
CA LYS A 140 -23.77 -7.92 -5.58
C LYS A 140 -22.46 -7.23 -5.95
N TYR A 141 -21.66 -6.85 -4.94
CA TYR A 141 -20.48 -6.02 -5.14
C TYR A 141 -19.13 -6.74 -5.00
N LYS A 142 -19.13 -8.05 -4.81
CA LYS A 142 -17.90 -8.85 -4.71
C LYS A 142 -16.98 -8.63 -5.92
N SER A 143 -17.52 -8.71 -7.14
CA SER A 143 -16.75 -8.51 -8.37
C SER A 143 -16.19 -7.08 -8.47
N PHE A 144 -16.97 -6.09 -8.05
CA PHE A 144 -16.50 -4.71 -7.98
C PHE A 144 -15.31 -4.56 -7.01
N LEU A 145 -15.42 -5.12 -5.82
CA LEU A 145 -14.35 -5.04 -4.81
C LEU A 145 -13.07 -5.76 -5.26
N GLU A 146 -13.19 -6.86 -6.01
CA GLU A 146 -12.01 -7.50 -6.60
C GLU A 146 -11.31 -6.59 -7.62
N GLU A 147 -12.06 -5.94 -8.51
CA GLU A 147 -11.48 -4.99 -9.47
C GLU A 147 -10.96 -3.71 -8.78
N LEU A 148 -11.67 -3.19 -7.78
CA LEU A 148 -11.22 -2.04 -7.00
C LEU A 148 -9.89 -2.33 -6.28
N LYS A 149 -9.72 -3.54 -5.74
CA LYS A 149 -8.45 -3.97 -5.14
C LYS A 149 -7.31 -3.90 -6.15
N ILE A 150 -7.51 -4.46 -7.35
CA ILE A 150 -6.49 -4.41 -8.42
C ILE A 150 -6.17 -2.97 -8.79
N PHE A 151 -7.20 -2.14 -8.96
CA PHE A 151 -7.03 -0.71 -9.25
C PHE A 151 -6.16 -0.01 -8.19
N CYS A 152 -6.48 -0.18 -6.91
CA CYS A 152 -5.73 0.42 -5.80
C CYS A 152 -4.28 -0.09 -5.74
N ILE A 153 -4.05 -1.39 -5.97
CA ILE A 153 -2.71 -1.97 -6.02
C ILE A 153 -1.89 -1.31 -7.15
N LEU A 154 -2.42 -1.22 -8.36
CA LEU A 154 -1.69 -0.65 -9.50
C LEU A 154 -1.41 0.84 -9.33
N GLN A 155 -2.27 1.56 -8.62
CA GLN A 155 -2.09 2.97 -8.31
C GLN A 155 -0.96 3.20 -7.29
N ASN A 156 -0.74 2.26 -6.36
CA ASN A 156 0.16 2.44 -5.21
C ASN A 156 1.42 1.56 -5.25
N ARG A 157 1.48 0.53 -6.10
CA ARG A 157 2.62 -0.38 -6.19
C ARG A 157 3.86 0.34 -6.73
N ASN A 158 5.01 0.16 -6.05
CA ASN A 158 6.31 0.68 -6.49
C ASN A 158 6.29 2.18 -6.83
N VAL A 159 5.68 3.02 -5.98
CA VAL A 159 5.52 4.47 -6.24
C VAL A 159 6.87 5.20 -6.35
N PHE A 160 7.93 4.67 -5.76
CA PHE A 160 9.29 5.21 -5.88
C PHE A 160 10.01 4.77 -7.16
N ASP A 161 9.52 3.73 -7.86
CA ASP A 161 9.90 3.39 -9.24
C ASP A 161 8.99 4.18 -10.21
N TYR A 162 9.24 5.47 -10.28
CA TYR A 162 8.38 6.45 -10.95
C TYR A 162 8.37 6.33 -12.48
N ASP A 163 9.28 5.59 -13.07
CA ASP A 163 9.31 5.35 -14.53
C ASP A 163 8.44 4.15 -14.92
N LYS A 164 8.04 3.33 -13.93
CA LYS A 164 7.21 2.15 -14.17
C LYS A 164 5.76 2.54 -14.51
N ILE A 165 5.25 1.93 -15.56
CA ILE A 165 3.89 2.11 -16.06
C ILE A 165 3.15 0.80 -15.89
N TYR A 166 1.88 0.87 -15.47
CA TYR A 166 0.99 -0.26 -15.43
C TYR A 166 -0.23 0.03 -16.31
N GLU A 167 -0.81 -1.01 -16.89
CA GLU A 167 -2.04 -0.93 -17.69
C GLU A 167 -2.94 -2.10 -17.32
N HIS A 168 -4.23 -1.83 -17.21
CA HIS A 168 -5.22 -2.86 -16.92
C HIS A 168 -6.59 -2.47 -17.47
N THR A 169 -7.42 -3.48 -17.74
CA THR A 169 -8.78 -3.29 -18.27
C THR A 169 -9.79 -3.62 -17.19
N PHE A 170 -10.67 -2.67 -16.91
CA PHE A 170 -11.69 -2.76 -15.87
C PHE A 170 -13.09 -2.64 -16.45
N TYR A 171 -14.07 -3.20 -15.73
CA TYR A 171 -15.50 -3.08 -16.07
C TYR A 171 -16.23 -2.03 -15.22
N TYR A 172 -15.53 -1.28 -14.37
CA TYR A 172 -16.07 -0.21 -13.54
C TYR A 172 -15.32 1.10 -13.79
N ASP A 173 -16.05 2.21 -13.84
CA ASP A 173 -15.47 3.55 -14.02
C ASP A 173 -15.02 4.10 -12.65
N PHE A 174 -13.83 3.69 -12.23
CA PHE A 174 -13.24 4.14 -10.96
C PHE A 174 -13.01 5.64 -10.93
N GLN A 175 -12.63 6.27 -12.05
CA GLN A 175 -12.44 7.72 -12.10
C GLN A 175 -13.74 8.47 -11.79
N LYS A 176 -14.85 8.04 -12.34
CA LYS A 176 -16.16 8.61 -12.06
C LYS A 176 -16.54 8.44 -10.58
N LEU A 177 -16.34 7.23 -10.03
CA LEU A 177 -16.65 6.93 -8.63
C LEU A 177 -15.77 7.74 -7.66
N ILE A 178 -14.50 7.92 -7.95
CA ILE A 178 -13.58 8.74 -7.15
C ILE A 178 -14.00 10.22 -7.21
N ASN A 179 -14.32 10.74 -8.40
CA ASN A 179 -14.70 12.12 -8.60
C ASN A 179 -16.02 12.49 -7.90
N ASP A 180 -16.96 11.56 -7.80
CA ASP A 180 -18.20 11.77 -7.04
C ASP A 180 -18.09 11.33 -5.56
N ASN A 181 -16.88 10.99 -5.12
CA ASN A 181 -16.60 10.53 -3.78
C ASN A 181 -17.45 9.32 -3.36
N PHE A 182 -17.67 8.37 -4.30
CA PHE A 182 -18.50 7.16 -4.10
C PHE A 182 -19.91 7.45 -3.59
N GLN A 183 -20.49 8.58 -3.99
CA GLN A 183 -21.91 8.87 -3.70
C GLN A 183 -22.82 7.99 -4.56
N THR A 184 -22.40 7.69 -5.78
CA THR A 184 -23.05 6.73 -6.67
C THR A 184 -22.53 5.33 -6.38
N LEU A 185 -23.41 4.35 -6.31
CA LEU A 185 -23.00 2.94 -6.24
C LEU A 185 -22.44 2.48 -7.58
N PRO A 186 -21.43 1.57 -7.57
CA PRO A 186 -20.81 1.09 -8.78
C PRO A 186 -21.78 0.31 -9.65
N ASP A 187 -21.74 0.61 -10.93
CA ASP A 187 -22.45 -0.13 -11.98
C ASP A 187 -21.45 -0.67 -12.98
N LYS A 188 -21.67 -1.92 -13.42
CA LYS A 188 -20.77 -2.60 -14.34
C LYS A 188 -20.98 -2.07 -15.76
N SER A 189 -19.88 -1.58 -16.35
CA SER A 189 -19.90 -1.12 -17.74
C SER A 189 -20.01 -2.30 -18.72
N GLU A 190 -20.81 -2.14 -19.76
CA GLU A 190 -20.84 -3.08 -20.88
C GLU A 190 -19.56 -3.04 -21.74
N ILE A 191 -18.89 -1.87 -21.74
CA ILE A 191 -17.66 -1.65 -22.50
C ILE A 191 -16.52 -1.54 -21.48
N PRO A 192 -15.50 -2.41 -21.59
CA PRO A 192 -14.36 -2.34 -20.71
C PRO A 192 -13.58 -1.02 -20.89
N LEU A 193 -13.06 -0.51 -19.79
CA LEU A 193 -12.26 0.71 -19.72
C LEU A 193 -10.79 0.31 -19.56
N HIS A 194 -9.96 0.70 -20.51
CA HIS A 194 -8.52 0.50 -20.39
C HIS A 194 -7.90 1.67 -19.63
N ILE A 195 -7.27 1.37 -18.48
CA ILE A 195 -6.68 2.37 -17.60
C ILE A 195 -5.16 2.20 -17.58
N LYS A 196 -4.46 3.32 -17.82
CA LYS A 196 -3.03 3.44 -17.69
C LYS A 196 -2.69 4.18 -16.39
N PHE A 197 -1.75 3.62 -15.63
CA PHE A 197 -1.21 4.16 -14.38
C PHE A 197 0.24 4.60 -14.63
N TYR A 198 0.54 5.86 -14.41
CA TYR A 198 1.87 6.43 -14.66
C TYR A 198 2.17 7.54 -13.66
N THR A 199 3.42 7.96 -13.59
CA THR A 199 3.81 9.10 -12.77
C THR A 199 4.04 10.30 -13.70
N GLU A 200 3.37 11.41 -13.45
CA GLU A 200 3.56 12.67 -14.21
C GLU A 200 4.96 13.24 -13.99
N ASP A 201 5.47 13.99 -14.97
CA ASP A 201 6.84 14.48 -14.95
C ASP A 201 7.13 15.40 -13.76
N GLU A 202 6.19 16.25 -13.36
CA GLU A 202 6.31 17.09 -12.15
C GLU A 202 6.45 16.24 -10.87
N LYS A 203 5.67 15.19 -10.77
CA LYS A 203 5.72 14.25 -9.65
C LYS A 203 7.00 13.41 -9.67
N LYS A 204 7.48 13.01 -10.86
CA LYS A 204 8.79 12.34 -11.00
C LYS A 204 9.92 13.23 -10.49
N GLN A 205 9.89 14.50 -10.85
CA GLN A 205 10.89 15.46 -10.42
C GLN A 205 10.86 15.62 -8.89
N LEU A 206 9.68 15.76 -8.29
CA LEU A 206 9.51 15.82 -6.83
C LEU A 206 10.10 14.59 -6.14
N ILE A 207 9.79 13.38 -6.63
CA ILE A 207 10.28 12.12 -6.03
C ILE A 207 11.81 12.05 -6.16
N LYS A 208 12.38 12.43 -7.32
CA LYS A 208 13.84 12.48 -7.52
C LYS A 208 14.53 13.40 -6.53
N GLU A 209 14.02 14.62 -6.37
CA GLU A 209 14.58 15.61 -5.44
C GLU A 209 14.53 15.11 -4.00
N GLN A 210 13.42 14.50 -3.58
CA GLN A 210 13.29 13.92 -2.24
C GLN A 210 14.25 12.75 -2.03
N ILE A 211 14.45 11.89 -3.02
CA ILE A 211 15.42 10.78 -2.94
C ILE A 211 16.86 11.31 -2.87
N ILE A 212 17.21 12.33 -3.65
CA ILE A 212 18.54 12.96 -3.61
C ILE A 212 18.79 13.58 -2.23
N GLU A 213 17.79 14.26 -1.66
CA GLU A 213 17.92 14.96 -0.37
C GLU A 213 17.99 13.98 0.82
N ARG A 214 17.24 12.86 0.79
CA ARG A 214 16.98 12.01 1.95
C ARG A 214 17.52 10.60 1.85
N GLY A 215 17.91 10.16 0.65
CA GLY A 215 18.33 8.79 0.36
C GLY A 215 17.19 7.92 -0.17
N SER A 216 17.59 6.81 -0.81
CA SER A 216 16.68 5.79 -1.37
C SER A 216 16.57 4.54 -0.48
N ASP A 217 17.28 4.49 0.62
CA ASP A 217 17.20 3.41 1.59
C ASP A 217 15.91 3.51 2.44
N ILE A 218 15.66 2.51 3.26
CA ILE A 218 14.47 2.46 4.12
C ILE A 218 14.34 3.71 5.00
N ASN A 219 15.45 4.22 5.53
CA ASN A 219 15.47 5.38 6.40
C ASN A 219 15.18 6.67 5.61
N GLY A 220 15.76 6.81 4.43
CA GLY A 220 15.48 7.91 3.50
C GLY A 220 14.02 7.92 3.06
N ILE A 221 13.48 6.79 2.64
CA ILE A 221 12.07 6.64 2.28
C ILE A 221 11.15 6.94 3.49
N GLY A 222 11.51 6.48 4.69
CA GLY A 222 10.79 6.81 5.93
C GLY A 222 10.72 8.32 6.17
N LYS A 223 11.83 9.04 5.96
CA LYS A 223 11.88 10.51 6.04
C LYS A 223 11.00 11.18 4.98
N ILE A 224 10.95 10.62 3.76
CA ILE A 224 10.06 11.12 2.69
C ILE A 224 8.61 10.93 3.12
N LEU A 225 8.20 9.72 3.55
CA LEU A 225 6.84 9.41 4.00
C LEU A 225 6.40 10.21 5.23
N SER A 226 7.35 10.67 6.06
CA SER A 226 7.04 11.54 7.21
C SER A 226 6.61 12.96 6.83
N ARG A 227 6.88 13.38 5.60
CA ARG A 227 6.67 14.76 5.11
C ARG A 227 5.79 14.84 3.87
N THR A 228 5.61 13.73 3.18
CA THR A 228 4.85 13.65 1.93
C THR A 228 3.68 12.69 2.14
N LEU A 229 2.46 13.17 1.91
CA LEU A 229 1.28 12.31 1.98
C LEU A 229 1.38 11.21 0.92
N GLY A 230 1.07 9.97 1.28
CA GLY A 230 1.11 8.82 0.36
C GLY A 230 0.24 9.05 -0.88
N SER A 231 -0.90 9.72 -0.74
CA SER A 231 -1.75 10.10 -1.89
C SER A 231 -1.07 11.00 -2.93
N MET A 232 -0.04 11.77 -2.54
CA MET A 232 0.75 12.57 -3.48
C MET A 232 1.73 11.72 -4.30
N LEU A 233 2.07 10.52 -3.80
CA LEU A 233 2.95 9.57 -4.48
C LEU A 233 2.19 8.63 -5.43
N GLN A 234 0.87 8.51 -5.27
CA GLN A 234 0.03 7.65 -6.10
C GLN A 234 0.20 7.97 -7.59
N ARG A 235 0.13 6.92 -8.42
CA ARG A 235 0.17 7.10 -9.87
C ARG A 235 -1.07 7.84 -10.36
N THR A 236 -0.86 8.68 -11.35
CA THR A 236 -1.92 9.31 -12.13
C THR A 236 -2.55 8.28 -13.05
N ILE A 237 -3.85 8.36 -13.25
CA ILE A 237 -4.60 7.47 -14.14
C ILE A 237 -5.05 8.20 -15.41
N VAL A 238 -5.01 7.48 -16.53
CA VAL A 238 -5.64 7.91 -17.78
C VAL A 238 -6.57 6.80 -18.26
N VAL A 239 -7.83 7.15 -18.48
CA VAL A 239 -8.85 6.22 -18.98
C VAL A 239 -8.94 6.36 -20.50
N ASN A 240 -8.54 5.32 -21.22
CA ASN A 240 -8.73 5.20 -22.66
C ASN A 240 -10.03 4.43 -22.91
N LYS A 241 -11.07 5.12 -23.37
CA LYS A 241 -12.28 4.44 -23.84
C LYS A 241 -11.93 3.71 -25.13
N GLN A 242 -11.95 2.40 -25.15
CA GLN A 242 -11.82 1.64 -26.40
C GLN A 242 -13.03 1.98 -27.28
N VAL A 243 -12.77 2.71 -28.34
CA VAL A 243 -13.72 2.83 -29.44
C VAL A 243 -13.83 1.42 -30.04
N LYS A 244 -15.04 0.88 -30.15
CA LYS A 244 -15.30 -0.36 -30.88
C LYS A 244 -14.83 -0.17 -32.33
N GLU A 245 -13.57 -0.46 -32.63
CA GLU A 245 -13.18 -0.70 -34.00
C GLU A 245 -13.77 -2.04 -34.42
N LYS A 246 -14.75 -1.96 -35.30
CA LYS A 246 -15.28 -3.11 -36.04
C LYS A 246 -14.12 -3.64 -36.89
N GLY A 247 -13.41 -4.66 -36.43
CA GLY A 247 -12.57 -5.42 -37.35
C GLY A 247 -11.20 -5.96 -36.87
N LEU A 248 -10.81 -5.90 -35.59
CA LEU A 248 -9.47 -6.40 -35.20
C LEU A 248 -9.53 -7.47 -34.09
N HIS A 249 -10.29 -8.54 -34.32
CA HIS A 249 -10.50 -9.59 -33.30
C HIS A 249 -9.58 -10.81 -33.43
N LYS A 250 -8.53 -10.78 -34.27
CA LYS A 250 -7.67 -11.98 -34.46
C LYS A 250 -6.32 -11.93 -33.75
N ASP A 251 -5.75 -10.75 -33.54
CA ASP A 251 -4.37 -10.67 -33.03
C ASP A 251 -4.25 -10.58 -31.49
N ILE A 252 -5.26 -10.04 -30.82
CA ILE A 252 -5.22 -9.86 -29.34
C ILE A 252 -5.41 -11.19 -28.59
N LYS A 253 -6.13 -12.16 -29.14
CA LYS A 253 -6.26 -13.49 -28.50
C LYS A 253 -4.94 -14.27 -28.45
N MET A 254 -4.01 -13.96 -29.32
CA MET A 254 -2.71 -14.65 -29.36
C MET A 254 -1.69 -14.09 -28.36
N GLU A 255 -1.81 -12.81 -27.98
CA GLU A 255 -0.95 -12.20 -26.96
C GLU A 255 -1.43 -12.49 -25.52
N MET A 256 -2.75 -12.52 -25.29
CA MET A 256 -3.30 -12.87 -23.97
C MET A 256 -3.03 -14.33 -23.59
N ALA A 257 -3.06 -15.25 -24.55
CA ALA A 257 -2.70 -16.66 -24.33
C ALA A 257 -1.21 -16.87 -24.02
N LYS A 258 -0.33 -15.93 -24.38
CA LYS A 258 1.10 -15.97 -24.07
C LYS A 258 1.44 -15.36 -22.71
N SER A 259 0.58 -14.54 -22.13
CA SER A 259 0.78 -13.93 -20.81
C SER A 259 0.25 -14.79 -19.64
N GLU A 260 -0.67 -15.71 -19.89
CA GLU A 260 -1.17 -16.65 -18.87
C GLU A 260 -0.24 -17.84 -18.60
N PHE A 261 0.74 -18.11 -19.48
CA PHE A 261 1.75 -19.15 -19.29
C PHE A 261 3.17 -18.56 -19.38
N GLY A 262 3.50 -17.70 -18.41
CA GLY A 262 4.82 -17.08 -18.31
C GLY A 262 5.88 -17.99 -17.72
N VAL A 263 6.48 -18.86 -18.53
CA VAL A 263 7.84 -19.35 -18.29
C VAL A 263 8.65 -19.14 -19.57
N LYS A 264 9.46 -18.11 -19.61
CA LYS A 264 10.53 -17.99 -20.61
C LYS A 264 11.73 -18.80 -20.12
N VAL A 265 11.91 -19.99 -20.69
CA VAL A 265 13.20 -20.68 -20.67
C VAL A 265 14.08 -19.99 -21.72
N SER A 266 15.12 -19.29 -21.28
CA SER A 266 16.17 -18.78 -22.16
C SER A 266 17.09 -19.93 -22.53
N THR A 267 17.02 -20.42 -23.76
CA THR A 267 18.08 -21.23 -24.35
C THR A 267 19.18 -20.28 -24.79
N GLY A 268 20.29 -20.24 -24.02
CA GLY A 268 21.53 -19.66 -24.46
C GLY A 268 22.22 -20.63 -25.40
N GLU A 269 22.49 -20.23 -26.62
CA GLU A 269 23.51 -20.85 -27.44
C GLU A 269 24.78 -20.00 -27.36
N PHE A 270 25.85 -20.64 -26.90
CA PHE A 270 27.21 -20.14 -27.04
C PHE A 270 27.74 -20.61 -28.42
N VAL A 271 28.25 -19.69 -29.19
CA VAL A 271 29.39 -19.89 -30.08
C VAL A 271 30.33 -18.69 -29.93
#